data_f9c2f6ce3f5436e086ee4a8357d996e5
#
_entry.id   f9c2f6ce3f5436e086ee4a8357d996e5
#
_cell.length_a   1.000
_cell.length_b   1.000
_cell.length_c   1.000
_cell.angle_alpha   90.00
_cell.angle_beta   90.00
_cell.angle_gamma   90.00
#
_symmetry.space_group_name_H-M   'P 1'
#
loop_
_entity.id
_entity.type
_entity.pdbx_description
1 polymer ?
#
loop_
_entity_poly.entity_id
_entity_poly.type
_entity_poly.pdbx_seq_one_letter_code
_entity_poly.pdbx_strand_id
1 'polypeptide(L)'
;DTRQKVPWTIEFSRMFPHTTIHVLGIHTTKNKTVRSEVEGYVRSVEKLLEKEQVPYVTDFVDAENTTLSTIEYAEKINADLIVIMTEQEKTLQNIFLGPYAQQMINQSPIPVLAVSVRQINGESR
;
A
#
# COMPACT_ATOMS: atom_id res chain seq x y z
N ASP A 1 6.89 8.49 2.01
CA ASP A 1 7.45 7.34 1.31
C ASP A 1 6.53 6.12 1.46
N THR A 2 6.07 5.60 0.34
CA THR A 2 5.16 4.45 0.33
C THR A 2 5.76 3.20 0.96
N ARG A 3 7.08 3.13 1.08
CA ARG A 3 7.76 1.99 1.68
C ARG A 3 7.62 1.92 3.20
N GLN A 4 7.14 2.98 3.86
CA GLN A 4 7.01 2.99 5.32
C GLN A 4 5.97 2.01 5.86
N LYS A 5 5.03 1.61 5.03
CA LYS A 5 4.04 0.59 5.44
C LYS A 5 4.63 -0.83 5.46
N VAL A 6 5.74 -1.04 4.76
CA VAL A 6 6.29 -2.39 4.60
C VAL A 6 6.81 -2.97 5.91
N PRO A 7 7.55 -2.24 6.77
CA PRO A 7 7.93 -2.78 8.07
C PRO A 7 6.74 -3.23 8.93
N TRP A 8 5.65 -2.46 8.92
CA TRP A 8 4.43 -2.84 9.64
C TRP A 8 3.82 -4.12 9.07
N THR A 9 3.82 -4.24 7.75
CA THR A 9 3.30 -5.42 7.07
C THR A 9 4.15 -6.65 7.40
N ILE A 10 5.47 -6.51 7.46
CA ILE A 10 6.38 -7.58 7.83
C ILE A 10 6.13 -8.04 9.27
N GLU A 11 6.03 -7.10 10.21
CA GLU A 11 5.73 -7.44 11.60
C GLU A 11 4.40 -8.18 11.72
N PHE A 12 3.39 -7.72 10.98
CA PHE A 12 2.09 -8.37 10.96
C PHE A 12 2.18 -9.80 10.44
N SER A 13 2.96 -10.01 9.37
CA SER A 13 3.13 -11.34 8.79
C SER A 13 3.83 -12.32 9.75
N ARG A 14 4.73 -11.81 10.59
CA ARG A 14 5.42 -12.63 11.59
C ARG A 14 4.50 -13.08 12.72
N MET A 15 3.47 -12.28 13.03
CA MET A 15 2.49 -12.64 14.04
C MET A 15 1.53 -13.72 13.57
N PHE A 16 1.36 -13.88 12.27
CA PHE A 16 0.45 -14.86 11.68
C PHE A 16 1.22 -15.78 10.74
N PRO A 17 1.58 -16.98 11.19
CA PRO A 17 2.27 -17.95 10.34
C PRO A 17 1.49 -18.24 9.07
N HIS A 18 2.20 -18.50 8.00
CA HIS A 18 1.64 -18.80 6.67
C HIS A 18 1.03 -17.58 5.95
N THR A 19 1.36 -16.37 6.38
CA THR A 19 0.94 -15.16 5.69
C THR A 19 1.70 -15.03 4.37
N THR A 20 0.97 -14.74 3.30
CA THR A 20 1.56 -14.33 2.02
C THR A 20 1.22 -12.87 1.77
N ILE A 21 2.22 -12.09 1.43
CA ILE A 21 2.00 -10.68 1.09
C ILE A 21 1.81 -10.57 -0.42
N HIS A 22 0.71 -9.95 -0.82
CA HIS A 22 0.48 -9.59 -2.23
C HIS A 22 0.84 -8.13 -2.41
N VAL A 23 1.79 -7.88 -3.30
CA VAL A 23 2.22 -6.52 -3.65
C VAL A 23 1.50 -6.14 -4.92
N LEU A 24 0.64 -5.15 -4.85
CA LEU A 24 -0.16 -4.72 -5.99
C LEU A 24 0.32 -3.36 -6.47
N GLY A 25 0.82 -3.31 -7.70
CA GLY A 25 1.12 -2.08 -8.40
C GLY A 25 -0.06 -1.70 -9.30
N ILE A 26 -0.53 -0.47 -9.19
CA ILE A 26 -1.66 0.01 -9.98
C ILE A 26 -1.19 1.13 -10.91
N HIS A 27 -1.39 0.92 -12.19
CA HIS A 27 -1.10 1.93 -13.20
C HIS A 27 -2.39 2.64 -13.57
N THR A 28 -2.46 3.94 -13.25
CA THR A 28 -3.64 4.75 -13.54
C THR A 28 -3.48 5.60 -14.78
N THR A 29 -2.31 5.56 -15.42
CA THR A 29 -1.98 6.39 -16.58
C THR A 29 -1.13 5.63 -17.57
N LYS A 30 -1.09 6.11 -18.80
CA LYS A 30 -0.20 5.61 -19.85
C LYS A 30 1.16 6.30 -19.84
N ASN A 31 1.35 7.32 -19.01
CA ASN A 31 2.61 8.06 -18.93
C ASN A 31 3.73 7.15 -18.47
N LYS A 32 4.75 7.00 -19.30
CA LYS A 32 5.86 6.05 -19.05
C LYS A 32 6.67 6.38 -17.80
N THR A 33 6.86 7.65 -17.51
CA THR A 33 7.61 8.10 -16.34
C THR A 33 6.88 7.68 -15.07
N VAL A 34 5.57 7.94 -15.00
CA VAL A 34 4.77 7.58 -13.84
C VAL A 34 4.71 6.06 -13.67
N ARG A 35 4.54 5.33 -14.77
CA ARG A 35 4.52 3.87 -14.72
C ARG A 35 5.85 3.30 -14.20
N SER A 36 6.96 3.88 -14.64
CA SER A 36 8.29 3.49 -14.16
C SER A 36 8.48 3.74 -12.67
N GLU A 37 7.93 4.84 -12.16
CA GLU A 37 7.99 5.13 -10.73
C GLU A 37 7.24 4.08 -9.91
N VAL A 38 6.06 3.70 -10.34
CA VAL A 38 5.28 2.64 -9.67
C VAL A 38 6.06 1.33 -9.66
N GLU A 39 6.62 0.95 -10.80
CA GLU A 39 7.43 -0.27 -10.92
C GLU A 39 8.67 -0.22 -10.02
N GLY A 40 9.30 0.96 -9.92
CA GLY A 40 10.44 1.16 -9.04
C GLY A 40 10.08 0.99 -7.56
N TYR A 41 8.95 1.52 -7.14
CA TYR A 41 8.47 1.33 -5.77
C TYR A 41 8.18 -0.14 -5.48
N VAL A 42 7.52 -0.82 -6.41
CA VAL A 42 7.24 -2.25 -6.25
C VAL A 42 8.53 -3.05 -6.10
N ARG A 43 9.52 -2.78 -6.95
CA ARG A 43 10.82 -3.46 -6.84
C ARG A 43 11.51 -3.21 -5.51
N SER A 44 11.39 -1.99 -4.98
CA SER A 44 11.96 -1.66 -3.66
C SER A 44 11.29 -2.48 -2.56
N VAL A 45 9.97 -2.66 -2.64
CA VAL A 45 9.22 -3.48 -1.69
C VAL A 45 9.63 -4.94 -1.80
N GLU A 46 9.73 -5.44 -3.02
CA GLU A 46 10.15 -6.82 -3.26
C GLU A 46 11.53 -7.12 -2.65
N LYS A 47 12.49 -6.22 -2.86
CA LYS A 47 13.83 -6.37 -2.29
C LYS A 47 13.81 -6.44 -0.78
N LEU A 48 12.99 -5.63 -0.15
CA LEU A 48 12.88 -5.63 1.30
C LEU A 48 12.24 -6.93 1.81
N LEU A 49 11.19 -7.40 1.14
CA LEU A 49 10.55 -8.67 1.49
C LEU A 49 11.50 -9.85 1.30
N GLU A 50 12.27 -9.84 0.23
CA GLU A 50 13.28 -10.88 -0.02
C GLU A 50 14.36 -10.87 1.07
N LYS A 51 14.84 -9.69 1.44
CA LYS A 51 15.83 -9.54 2.51
C LYS A 51 15.31 -10.10 3.83
N GLU A 52 14.05 -9.88 4.13
CA GLU A 52 13.40 -10.32 5.37
C GLU A 52 12.83 -11.75 5.26
N GLN A 53 13.01 -12.38 4.12
CA GLN A 53 12.56 -13.76 3.87
C GLN A 53 11.06 -13.95 4.05
N VAL A 54 10.29 -12.95 3.64
CA VAL A 54 8.82 -12.98 3.69
C VAL A 54 8.28 -13.40 2.33
N PRO A 55 7.46 -14.45 2.26
CA PRO A 55 6.83 -14.85 1.00
C PRO A 55 5.94 -13.76 0.43
N TYR A 56 6.03 -13.52 -0.87
CA TYR A 56 5.19 -12.53 -1.53
C TYR A 56 4.86 -12.93 -2.96
N VAL A 57 3.82 -12.30 -3.48
CA VAL A 57 3.39 -12.38 -4.88
C VAL A 57 3.22 -10.95 -5.37
N THR A 58 3.69 -10.65 -6.56
CA THR A 58 3.55 -9.33 -7.16
C THR A 58 2.61 -9.37 -8.35
N ASP A 59 1.71 -8.41 -8.43
CA ASP A 59 0.84 -8.21 -9.58
C ASP A 59 0.79 -6.73 -9.95
N PHE A 60 0.57 -6.47 -11.24
CA PHE A 60 0.30 -5.14 -11.75
C PHE A 60 -1.04 -5.13 -12.46
N VAL A 61 -1.79 -4.08 -12.25
CA VAL A 61 -3.07 -3.87 -12.95
C VAL A 61 -3.14 -2.46 -13.52
N ASP A 62 -3.83 -2.32 -14.62
CA ASP A 62 -4.18 -1.00 -15.16
C ASP A 62 -5.62 -0.70 -14.73
N ALA A 63 -5.85 0.46 -14.14
CA ALA A 63 -7.18 0.80 -13.63
C ALA A 63 -7.36 2.31 -13.54
N GLU A 64 -8.56 2.76 -13.83
CA GLU A 64 -8.91 4.18 -13.66
C GLU A 64 -9.19 4.51 -12.20
N ASN A 65 -9.81 3.60 -11.49
CA ASN A 65 -10.18 3.80 -10.08
C ASN A 65 -9.35 2.89 -9.18
N THR A 66 -8.42 3.50 -8.46
CA THR A 66 -7.50 2.77 -7.58
C THR A 66 -8.23 2.04 -6.46
N THR A 67 -9.24 2.68 -5.87
CA THR A 67 -10.01 2.08 -4.77
C THR A 67 -10.73 0.82 -5.21
N LEU A 68 -11.51 0.91 -6.27
CA LEU A 68 -12.27 -0.23 -6.78
C LEU A 68 -11.35 -1.35 -7.23
N SER A 69 -10.28 -1.02 -7.92
CA SER A 69 -9.33 -2.01 -8.40
C SER A 69 -8.64 -2.75 -7.25
N THR A 70 -8.28 -2.05 -6.19
CA THR A 70 -7.68 -2.65 -5.01
C THR A 70 -8.65 -3.62 -4.32
N ILE A 71 -9.90 -3.19 -4.15
CA ILE A 71 -10.93 -4.02 -3.52
C ILE A 71 -11.21 -5.26 -4.35
N GLU A 72 -11.36 -5.12 -5.66
CA GLU A 72 -11.60 -6.24 -6.57
C GLU A 72 -10.45 -7.24 -6.51
N TYR A 73 -9.22 -6.77 -6.53
CA TYR A 73 -8.05 -7.62 -6.41
C TYR A 73 -8.05 -8.36 -5.07
N ALA A 74 -8.28 -7.64 -3.99
CA ALA A 74 -8.29 -8.21 -2.65
C ALA A 74 -9.38 -9.29 -2.50
N GLU A 75 -10.56 -9.05 -3.05
CA GLU A 75 -11.63 -10.04 -3.04
C GLU A 75 -11.27 -11.27 -3.88
N LYS A 76 -10.66 -11.06 -5.04
CA LYS A 76 -10.23 -12.13 -5.92
C LYS A 76 -9.25 -13.09 -5.25
N ILE A 77 -8.33 -12.57 -4.46
CA ILE A 77 -7.33 -13.39 -3.76
C ILE A 77 -7.78 -13.80 -2.36
N ASN A 78 -8.99 -13.46 -1.96
CA ASN A 78 -9.52 -13.70 -0.61
C ASN A 78 -8.61 -13.11 0.46
N ALA A 79 -8.20 -11.87 0.28
CA ALA A 79 -7.34 -11.19 1.24
C ALA A 79 -8.02 -11.03 2.60
N ASP A 80 -7.25 -11.17 3.65
CA ASP A 80 -7.73 -10.99 5.02
C ASP A 80 -7.52 -9.55 5.51
N LEU A 81 -6.61 -8.82 4.86
CA LEU A 81 -6.27 -7.47 5.25
C LEU A 81 -5.72 -6.72 4.04
N ILE A 82 -6.13 -5.47 3.90
CA ILE A 82 -5.54 -4.54 2.93
C ILE A 82 -4.70 -3.54 3.70
N VAL A 83 -3.45 -3.34 3.28
CA VAL A 83 -2.58 -2.32 3.87
C VAL A 83 -2.37 -1.20 2.86
N ILE A 84 -2.73 0.00 3.25
CA ILE A 84 -2.52 1.19 2.43
C ILE A 84 -1.69 2.20 3.19
N MET A 85 -1.05 3.08 2.43
CA MET A 85 -0.37 4.21 3.00
C MET A 85 -1.18 5.47 2.75
N THR A 86 -1.29 6.29 3.76
CA THR A 86 -1.98 7.57 3.64
C THR A 86 -0.98 8.71 3.77
N GLU A 87 -1.11 9.70 2.90
CA GLU A 87 -0.36 10.93 3.06
C GLU A 87 -1.15 11.86 3.97
N GLN A 88 -0.47 12.36 5.00
CA GLN A 88 -1.04 13.43 5.79
C GLN A 88 -0.85 14.76 5.07
N GLU A 89 -1.95 15.42 4.75
CA GLU A 89 -1.83 16.79 4.31
C GLU A 89 -1.32 17.65 5.46
N LYS A 90 -0.43 18.58 5.09
CA LYS A 90 0.18 19.53 6.01
C LYS A 90 -0.81 20.62 6.40
N THR A 91 -1.94 20.28 6.94
CA THR A 91 -2.77 21.28 7.56
C THR A 91 -2.52 21.24 9.05
N LEU A 92 -2.29 22.41 9.59
CA LEU A 92 -1.78 22.64 10.94
C LEU A 92 -2.65 22.09 12.05
N GLN A 93 -3.81 21.55 11.81
CA GLN A 93 -4.76 21.25 12.88
C GLN A 93 -5.49 19.93 12.73
N ASN A 94 -5.42 19.27 11.60
CA ASN A 94 -6.20 18.06 11.39
C ASN A 94 -5.40 16.97 10.71
N ILE A 95 -5.46 15.80 11.28
CA ILE A 95 -5.03 14.59 10.62
C ILE A 95 -6.05 14.32 9.52
N PHE A 96 -5.64 14.52 8.29
CA PHE A 96 -6.50 14.30 7.15
C PHE A 96 -6.13 12.99 6.48
N LEU A 97 -7.08 12.06 6.48
CA LEU A 97 -6.98 10.92 5.60
C LEU A 97 -7.32 11.43 4.21
N GLY A 98 -6.43 11.23 3.24
CA GLY A 98 -6.72 11.63 1.87
C GLY A 98 -7.95 10.93 1.30
N PRO A 99 -8.49 11.43 0.17
CA PRO A 99 -9.70 10.85 -0.42
C PRO A 99 -9.60 9.35 -0.69
N TYR A 100 -8.45 8.89 -1.13
CA TYR A 100 -8.22 7.48 -1.39
C TYR A 100 -8.41 6.62 -0.13
N ALA A 101 -7.78 7.04 0.97
CA ALA A 101 -7.89 6.30 2.23
C ALA A 101 -9.31 6.27 2.75
N GLN A 102 -10.02 7.40 2.66
CA GLN A 102 -11.42 7.48 3.06
C GLN A 102 -12.29 6.56 2.23
N GLN A 103 -12.09 6.53 0.92
CA GLN A 103 -12.83 5.64 0.04
C GLN A 103 -12.55 4.18 0.37
N MET A 104 -11.30 3.82 0.62
CA MET A 104 -10.95 2.45 0.99
C MET A 104 -11.64 2.03 2.27
N ILE A 105 -11.58 2.85 3.30
CA ILE A 105 -12.19 2.55 4.60
C ILE A 105 -13.70 2.42 4.48
N ASN A 106 -14.34 3.29 3.70
CA ASN A 106 -15.79 3.31 3.57
C ASN A 106 -16.35 2.22 2.67
N GLN A 107 -15.60 1.78 1.67
CA GLN A 107 -16.11 0.88 0.64
C GLN A 107 -15.61 -0.56 0.76
N SER A 108 -14.50 -0.78 1.44
CA SER A 108 -13.91 -2.11 1.51
C SER A 108 -14.68 -3.03 2.45
N PRO A 109 -15.09 -4.23 1.98
CA PRO A 109 -15.62 -5.25 2.87
C PRO A 109 -14.52 -5.98 3.65
N ILE A 110 -13.25 -5.74 3.29
CA ILE A 110 -12.08 -6.34 3.91
C ILE A 110 -11.47 -5.30 4.86
N PRO A 111 -11.02 -5.69 6.06
CA PRO A 111 -10.35 -4.75 6.97
C PRO A 111 -9.19 -4.02 6.30
N VAL A 112 -9.08 -2.74 6.57
CA VAL A 112 -8.04 -1.88 6.00
C VAL A 112 -7.18 -1.31 7.13
N LEU A 113 -5.87 -1.53 7.03
CA LEU A 113 -4.88 -0.89 7.90
C LEU A 113 -4.28 0.30 7.15
N ALA A 114 -4.55 1.50 7.65
CA ALA A 114 -4.01 2.72 7.08
C ALA A 114 -2.79 3.16 7.88
N VAL A 115 -1.65 3.24 7.19
CA VAL A 115 -0.39 3.68 7.80
C VAL A 115 -0.11 5.10 7.33
N SER A 116 -0.06 6.04 8.25
CA SER A 116 0.21 7.44 7.90
C SER A 116 1.70 7.73 7.88
N VAL A 117 2.11 8.52 6.89
CA VAL A 117 3.45 9.06 6.83
C VAL A 117 3.47 10.33 7.65
N ARG A 118 4.34 10.39 8.64
CA ARG A 118 4.53 11.57 9.44
C ARG A 118 5.81 12.26 9.02
N GLN A 119 5.69 13.50 8.54
CA GLN A 119 6.86 14.37 8.44
C GLN A 119 6.92 15.25 9.67
N ILE A 120 7.95 15.10 10.45
CA ILE A 120 8.18 15.91 11.63
C ILE A 120 9.42 16.76 11.38
N ASN A 121 9.24 18.10 11.27
CA ASN A 121 10.33 19.09 11.29
C ASN A 121 11.52 18.76 10.37
N GLY A 122 11.24 18.34 9.14
CA GLY A 122 12.31 18.03 8.19
C GLY A 122 13.06 16.74 8.47
N GLU A 123 12.67 15.98 9.48
CA GLU A 123 13.21 14.66 9.69
C GLU A 123 12.57 13.66 8.73
N SER A 124 13.42 13.03 7.97
CA SER A 124 13.04 11.93 7.08
C SER A 124 13.01 10.65 7.90
N ARG A 125 11.91 9.97 7.86
CA ARG A 125 11.79 8.69 8.55
C ARG A 125 11.59 7.55 7.57
#